data_290b436363b808f8b02671783bc99b2d
#
_entry.id   290b436363b808f8b02671783bc99b2d
#
_cell.length_a   1.000
_cell.length_b   1.000
_cell.length_c   1.000
_cell.angle_alpha   90.00
_cell.angle_beta   90.00
_cell.angle_gamma   90.00
#
_symmetry.space_group_name_H-M   'P 1'
#
loop_
_entity.id
_entity.type
_entity.pdbx_description
1 polymer ?
#
loop_
_entity_poly.entity_id
_entity_poly.type
_entity_poly.pdbx_seq_one_letter_code
_entity_poly.pdbx_strand_id
1 'polypeptide(L)'
;MYNLRNQILLGVLTLCCASTSASGIHDSRHASTSGSETILHAWTWSFDTIAANMHDIAAAGYTYVQTSPAQACYIGDGGGTALYSTPEDSVKGKWYYYYQPTDWTIGNYMLGNRNSFKAMCDSAYKYGVRILVDVLPNHTAIDHHAVLPTLDAAVGGHENLYHANGFNEITDYNNRYQCTTGQMGGLPDVNTENPDFQYYYLQYVNDLINLGARGFRYDTAKHIGLPSDPLDAKSTCNDFWDIATGRKAVKGLSLLMPDSLYIYGEILQDRNTKETEYAEYVDQTASSYGQVLRQALANGNAKDIDLSQWYHPVNAQHLVTWVESHDTYCNEHISAALTNDQIRMGWVIIAARATGRPLFYSRPEGSSTTNIWGTNRIGARGNDKFRHPEVVAVNIFRKDMAGQPETITTTDDGTVVQVARGNRGIALVNISGKSHKFKMPTTLPDGTYTDAVHGKNFKVYKGILSGKVDFLTSYLLTAE
;
A
#
# COMPACT_ATOMS: atom_id res chain seq x y z
N MET A 1 -18.49 -75.61 2.83
CA MET A 1 -17.50 -75.12 1.90
C MET A 1 -17.74 -73.64 1.78
N TYR A 2 -16.87 -72.87 2.44
CA TYR A 2 -17.03 -71.44 2.66
C TYR A 2 -16.46 -70.63 1.52
N ASN A 3 -17.23 -69.67 0.99
CA ASN A 3 -16.82 -68.65 0.09
C ASN A 3 -16.44 -67.39 0.89
N LEU A 4 -15.17 -67.00 0.89
CA LEU A 4 -14.70 -65.71 1.32
C LEU A 4 -14.77 -64.69 0.18
N ARG A 5 -15.60 -63.69 0.28
CA ARG A 5 -15.61 -62.49 -0.59
C ARG A 5 -14.64 -61.47 0.04
N ASN A 6 -13.60 -61.13 -0.68
CA ASN A 6 -12.74 -60.00 -0.38
C ASN A 6 -13.51 -58.68 -0.64
N GLN A 7 -13.75 -57.90 0.41
CA GLN A 7 -14.14 -56.51 0.29
C GLN A 7 -12.86 -55.68 0.32
N ILE A 8 -12.52 -55.03 -0.77
CA ILE A 8 -11.51 -53.97 -0.84
C ILE A 8 -12.19 -52.70 -0.35
N LEU A 9 -11.81 -52.26 0.83
CA LEU A 9 -12.19 -50.95 1.38
C LEU A 9 -11.30 -49.89 0.70
N LEU A 10 -11.86 -49.10 -0.22
CA LEU A 10 -11.24 -47.89 -0.72
C LEU A 10 -11.36 -46.84 0.37
N GLY A 11 -10.29 -46.63 1.14
CA GLY A 11 -10.16 -45.53 2.07
C GLY A 11 -9.92 -44.24 1.29
N VAL A 12 -10.94 -43.42 1.14
CA VAL A 12 -10.78 -42.02 0.72
C VAL A 12 -10.09 -41.28 1.87
N LEU A 13 -8.79 -40.98 1.71
CA LEU A 13 -8.08 -40.06 2.61
C LEU A 13 -8.59 -38.65 2.31
N THR A 14 -9.57 -38.19 3.06
CA THR A 14 -9.91 -36.78 3.15
C THR A 14 -8.80 -36.10 3.94
N LEU A 15 -7.86 -35.46 3.24
CA LEU A 15 -6.90 -34.57 3.90
C LEU A 15 -7.67 -33.30 4.29
N CYS A 16 -8.22 -33.30 5.50
CA CYS A 16 -8.70 -32.05 6.11
C CYS A 16 -7.52 -31.13 6.28
N CYS A 17 -7.57 -29.94 5.72
CA CYS A 17 -6.73 -28.81 6.10
C CYS A 17 -7.03 -28.48 7.58
N ALA A 18 -6.40 -29.20 8.52
CA ALA A 18 -6.44 -28.86 9.92
C ALA A 18 -5.58 -27.61 10.12
N SER A 19 -6.22 -26.45 10.12
CA SER A 19 -5.64 -25.22 10.64
C SER A 19 -5.43 -25.42 12.15
N THR A 20 -4.23 -25.78 12.56
CA THR A 20 -3.84 -25.59 13.95
C THR A 20 -3.80 -24.09 14.19
N SER A 21 -4.81 -23.57 14.88
CA SER A 21 -4.85 -22.20 15.39
C SER A 21 -3.65 -21.96 16.30
N ALA A 22 -2.57 -21.47 15.74
CA ALA A 22 -1.44 -20.92 16.48
C ALA A 22 -1.82 -19.49 16.92
N SER A 23 -2.75 -19.40 17.88
CA SER A 23 -2.99 -18.17 18.62
C SER A 23 -1.74 -17.84 19.46
N GLY A 24 -0.90 -16.95 18.98
CA GLY A 24 0.27 -16.48 19.74
C GLY A 24 1.52 -16.15 18.92
N ILE A 25 1.57 -16.48 17.64
CA ILE A 25 2.79 -16.31 16.83
C ILE A 25 2.78 -14.96 16.06
N HIS A 26 1.63 -14.30 15.94
CA HIS A 26 1.50 -13.10 15.10
C HIS A 26 2.10 -11.82 15.69
N ASP A 27 2.16 -11.69 17.01
CA ASP A 27 2.65 -10.46 17.67
C ASP A 27 4.17 -10.24 17.51
N SER A 28 4.95 -11.29 17.20
CA SER A 28 6.39 -11.19 17.07
C SER A 28 6.90 -10.92 15.65
N ARG A 29 6.13 -11.23 14.61
CA ARG A 29 6.58 -11.08 13.21
C ARG A 29 6.54 -9.65 12.69
N HIS A 30 5.67 -8.80 13.22
CA HIS A 30 5.55 -7.40 12.86
C HIS A 30 5.97 -6.43 13.99
N ALA A 31 6.63 -6.92 15.02
CA ALA A 31 7.10 -6.14 16.17
C ALA A 31 8.24 -5.17 15.83
N SER A 32 8.57 -4.95 14.55
CA SER A 32 9.55 -3.96 14.16
C SER A 32 8.89 -2.60 13.97
N THR A 33 8.99 -1.72 14.97
CA THR A 33 9.07 -0.26 14.82
C THR A 33 8.01 0.43 13.94
N SER A 34 6.73 0.00 13.96
CA SER A 34 5.64 0.64 13.20
C SER A 34 5.54 2.17 13.43
N GLY A 35 6.15 2.67 14.49
CA GLY A 35 6.13 4.08 14.87
C GLY A 35 7.18 4.98 14.19
N SER A 36 8.13 4.44 13.42
CA SER A 36 9.20 5.23 12.77
C SER A 36 9.26 5.11 11.25
N GLU A 37 8.55 4.15 10.67
CA GLU A 37 8.64 3.83 9.25
C GLU A 37 7.74 4.73 8.39
N THR A 38 8.21 5.04 7.18
CA THR A 38 7.50 5.81 6.15
C THR A 38 7.74 5.17 4.79
N ILE A 39 6.72 5.19 3.93
CA ILE A 39 6.76 4.58 2.59
C ILE A 39 6.63 5.70 1.55
N LEU A 40 7.53 5.73 0.57
CA LEU A 40 7.33 6.48 -0.67
C LEU A 40 6.76 5.54 -1.73
N HIS A 41 5.56 5.79 -2.21
CA HIS A 41 5.04 5.13 -3.41
C HIS A 41 5.58 5.85 -4.65
N ALA A 42 6.66 5.30 -5.21
CA ALA A 42 7.30 5.76 -6.45
C ALA A 42 6.48 5.28 -7.66
N TRP A 43 5.21 5.73 -7.72
CA TRP A 43 4.24 5.29 -8.71
C TRP A 43 4.69 5.62 -10.13
N THR A 44 4.74 4.62 -10.97
CA THR A 44 5.21 4.68 -12.37
C THR A 44 6.68 5.02 -12.60
N TRP A 45 7.48 5.23 -11.54
CA TRP A 45 8.92 5.44 -11.73
C TRP A 45 9.57 4.15 -12.23
N SER A 46 10.46 4.25 -13.22
CA SER A 46 11.26 3.10 -13.63
C SER A 46 12.23 2.67 -12.52
N PHE A 47 12.69 1.42 -12.55
CA PHE A 47 13.67 0.93 -11.57
C PHE A 47 14.96 1.77 -11.61
N ASP A 48 15.41 2.17 -12.81
CA ASP A 48 16.56 3.06 -12.96
C ASP A 48 16.29 4.45 -12.35
N THR A 49 15.09 4.99 -12.54
CA THR A 49 14.69 6.27 -11.95
C THR A 49 14.68 6.21 -10.42
N ILE A 50 14.16 5.12 -9.83
CA ILE A 50 14.20 4.91 -8.38
C ILE A 50 15.65 4.80 -7.90
N ALA A 51 16.48 4.01 -8.57
CA ALA A 51 17.89 3.84 -8.22
C ALA A 51 18.65 5.18 -8.22
N ALA A 52 18.44 6.00 -9.26
CA ALA A 52 19.09 7.29 -9.43
C ALA A 52 18.68 8.33 -8.38
N ASN A 53 17.48 8.22 -7.82
CA ASN A 53 16.96 9.15 -6.82
C ASN A 53 17.05 8.60 -5.37
N MET A 54 17.66 7.43 -5.15
CA MET A 54 17.64 6.76 -3.85
C MET A 54 18.32 7.58 -2.74
N HIS A 55 19.37 8.33 -3.05
CA HIS A 55 20.00 9.27 -2.12
C HIS A 55 18.98 10.31 -1.59
N ASP A 56 18.24 10.95 -2.48
CA ASP A 56 17.27 11.98 -2.12
C ASP A 56 16.09 11.40 -1.34
N ILE A 57 15.67 10.19 -1.69
CA ILE A 57 14.61 9.45 -0.98
C ILE A 57 15.03 9.15 0.45
N ALA A 58 16.25 8.64 0.64
CA ALA A 58 16.80 8.36 1.97
C ALA A 58 16.99 9.65 2.78
N ALA A 59 17.52 10.72 2.15
CA ALA A 59 17.69 12.03 2.78
C ALA A 59 16.36 12.67 3.18
N ALA A 60 15.26 12.37 2.45
CA ALA A 60 13.91 12.78 2.81
C ALA A 60 13.30 11.95 3.96
N GLY A 61 14.02 10.97 4.50
CA GLY A 61 13.63 10.21 5.69
C GLY A 61 12.71 9.01 5.40
N TYR A 62 12.53 8.60 4.14
CA TYR A 62 11.77 7.40 3.83
C TYR A 62 12.56 6.14 4.15
N THR A 63 11.87 5.14 4.71
CA THR A 63 12.45 3.84 5.07
C THR A 63 12.11 2.74 4.07
N TYR A 64 11.04 2.95 3.30
CA TYR A 64 10.61 2.09 2.20
C TYR A 64 10.33 2.88 0.93
N VAL A 65 10.59 2.25 -0.20
CA VAL A 65 10.06 2.66 -1.51
C VAL A 65 9.18 1.54 -2.03
N GLN A 66 7.91 1.87 -2.29
CA GLN A 66 7.00 0.99 -3.03
C GLN A 66 7.14 1.26 -4.52
N THR A 67 7.44 0.21 -5.29
CA THR A 67 7.44 0.26 -6.75
C THR A 67 6.04 0.01 -7.30
N SER A 68 5.80 0.40 -8.56
CA SER A 68 4.73 -0.19 -9.35
C SER A 68 5.03 -1.66 -9.68
N PRO A 69 4.06 -2.46 -10.17
CA PRO A 69 4.20 -3.88 -10.43
C PRO A 69 5.40 -4.25 -11.31
N ALA A 70 6.19 -5.23 -10.86
CA ALA A 70 7.47 -5.59 -11.49
C ALA A 70 7.37 -6.75 -12.49
N GLN A 71 6.23 -7.46 -12.55
CA GLN A 71 6.04 -8.62 -13.41
C GLN A 71 5.84 -8.23 -14.89
N ALA A 72 5.96 -9.22 -15.77
CA ALA A 72 5.57 -9.08 -17.18
C ALA A 72 4.10 -8.67 -17.29
N CYS A 73 3.80 -7.78 -18.22
CA CYS A 73 2.47 -7.18 -18.33
C CYS A 73 2.00 -7.05 -19.78
N TYR A 74 0.73 -6.76 -19.93
CA TYR A 74 0.09 -6.53 -21.21
C TYR A 74 0.78 -5.40 -21.98
N ILE A 75 1.04 -5.63 -23.28
CA ILE A 75 1.63 -4.66 -24.19
C ILE A 75 0.51 -4.06 -25.04
N GLY A 76 -0.11 -2.99 -24.52
CA GLY A 76 -1.12 -2.23 -25.24
C GLY A 76 -0.55 -0.99 -25.93
N ASP A 77 -1.33 -0.38 -26.81
CA ASP A 77 -1.00 0.84 -27.53
C ASP A 77 0.39 0.80 -28.21
N GLY A 78 0.78 -0.37 -28.73
CA GLY A 78 2.06 -0.58 -29.41
C GLY A 78 3.29 -0.45 -28.50
N GLY A 79 3.14 -0.63 -27.18
CA GLY A 79 4.22 -0.49 -26.20
C GLY A 79 4.51 0.96 -25.82
N GLY A 80 3.55 1.85 -25.99
CA GLY A 80 3.69 3.25 -25.60
C GLY A 80 3.76 3.44 -24.09
N THR A 81 4.48 4.49 -23.66
CA THR A 81 4.76 4.77 -22.23
C THR A 81 4.16 6.09 -21.74
N ALA A 82 3.10 6.59 -22.37
CA ALA A 82 2.29 7.65 -21.78
C ALA A 82 1.55 7.10 -20.53
N LEU A 83 1.36 7.95 -19.53
CA LEU A 83 0.53 7.59 -18.38
C LEU A 83 -0.92 7.38 -18.80
N TYR A 84 -1.42 8.26 -19.65
CA TYR A 84 -2.74 8.17 -20.24
C TYR A 84 -2.75 8.87 -21.60
N SER A 85 -3.29 8.21 -22.62
CA SER A 85 -3.44 8.76 -23.96
C SER A 85 -4.83 8.52 -24.50
N THR A 86 -5.29 9.43 -25.36
CA THR A 86 -6.49 9.27 -26.17
C THR A 86 -6.14 8.72 -27.56
N PRO A 87 -7.13 8.23 -28.34
CA PRO A 87 -6.86 7.76 -29.71
C PRO A 87 -6.17 8.81 -30.60
N GLU A 88 -6.44 10.10 -30.35
CA GLU A 88 -5.93 11.24 -31.12
C GLU A 88 -4.49 11.62 -30.74
N ASP A 89 -4.01 11.22 -29.56
CA ASP A 89 -2.68 11.58 -29.08
C ASP A 89 -1.59 10.92 -29.92
N SER A 90 -0.53 11.66 -30.18
CA SER A 90 0.68 11.15 -30.86
C SER A 90 1.51 10.23 -29.96
N VAL A 91 1.48 10.45 -28.62
CA VAL A 91 2.14 9.63 -27.62
C VAL A 91 1.12 8.66 -27.05
N LYS A 92 1.41 7.37 -27.12
CA LYS A 92 0.53 6.28 -26.69
C LYS A 92 0.96 5.70 -25.34
N GLY A 93 0.04 5.04 -24.67
CA GLY A 93 0.26 4.30 -23.42
C GLY A 93 -0.86 4.49 -22.41
N LYS A 94 -0.93 3.56 -21.48
CA LYS A 94 -1.84 3.57 -20.33
C LYS A 94 -1.10 3.02 -19.12
N TRP A 95 -1.13 3.74 -17.99
CA TRP A 95 -0.50 3.30 -16.75
C TRP A 95 -1.00 1.94 -16.28
N TYR A 96 -2.29 1.62 -16.46
CA TYR A 96 -2.90 0.39 -15.96
C TYR A 96 -2.49 -0.89 -16.72
N TYR A 97 -1.68 -0.81 -17.79
CA TYR A 97 -1.19 -2.01 -18.47
C TYR A 97 -0.24 -2.84 -17.59
N TYR A 98 0.55 -2.25 -16.71
CA TYR A 98 1.36 -3.04 -15.78
C TYR A 98 0.55 -3.64 -14.61
N TYR A 99 -0.73 -3.23 -14.42
CA TYR A 99 -1.69 -3.95 -13.58
C TYR A 99 -2.42 -5.08 -14.33
N GLN A 100 -1.97 -5.44 -15.51
CA GLN A 100 -2.49 -6.52 -16.32
C GLN A 100 -1.40 -7.58 -16.57
N PRO A 101 -1.16 -8.50 -15.60
CA PRO A 101 -0.13 -9.53 -15.72
C PRO A 101 -0.34 -10.44 -16.92
N THR A 102 0.75 -10.77 -17.62
CA THR A 102 0.81 -11.81 -18.66
C THR A 102 1.73 -12.96 -18.28
N ASP A 103 2.56 -12.74 -17.25
CA ASP A 103 3.42 -13.74 -16.65
C ASP A 103 3.97 -13.22 -15.31
N TRP A 104 4.41 -14.12 -14.44
CA TRP A 104 5.10 -13.77 -13.19
C TRP A 104 6.61 -13.99 -13.32
N THR A 105 7.24 -13.17 -14.15
CA THR A 105 8.69 -13.00 -14.32
C THR A 105 9.06 -11.53 -14.16
N ILE A 106 10.28 -11.25 -13.65
CA ILE A 106 10.69 -9.87 -13.34
C ILE A 106 11.05 -9.10 -14.60
N GLY A 107 10.35 -8.01 -14.82
CA GLY A 107 10.59 -7.05 -15.88
C GLY A 107 9.40 -6.82 -16.78
N ASN A 108 9.22 -5.58 -17.20
CA ASN A 108 8.25 -5.18 -18.21
C ASN A 108 8.78 -3.97 -18.99
N TYR A 109 8.16 -3.71 -20.15
CA TYR A 109 8.62 -2.67 -21.06
C TYR A 109 8.47 -1.24 -20.50
N MET A 110 7.66 -1.06 -19.46
CA MET A 110 7.37 0.25 -18.88
C MET A 110 8.37 0.65 -17.80
N LEU A 111 8.76 -0.28 -16.92
CA LEU A 111 9.49 0.04 -15.69
C LEU A 111 10.94 -0.43 -15.72
N GLY A 112 11.27 -1.44 -16.52
CA GLY A 112 12.61 -1.96 -16.61
C GLY A 112 12.68 -3.49 -16.58
N ASN A 113 13.89 -4.01 -16.52
CA ASN A 113 14.18 -5.44 -16.56
C ASN A 113 14.76 -5.94 -15.22
N ARG A 114 15.02 -7.25 -15.14
CA ARG A 114 15.55 -7.90 -13.96
C ARG A 114 16.89 -7.29 -13.48
N ASN A 115 17.76 -6.83 -14.41
CA ASN A 115 19.03 -6.23 -14.03
C ASN A 115 18.86 -4.83 -13.44
N SER A 116 17.99 -4.00 -14.02
CA SER A 116 17.66 -2.69 -13.44
C SER A 116 16.92 -2.80 -12.12
N PHE A 117 16.07 -3.83 -11.93
CA PHE A 117 15.46 -4.13 -10.64
C PHE A 117 16.53 -4.46 -9.58
N LYS A 118 17.50 -5.32 -9.93
CA LYS A 118 18.63 -5.63 -9.02
C LYS A 118 19.43 -4.38 -8.66
N ALA A 119 19.76 -3.55 -9.64
CA ALA A 119 20.51 -2.30 -9.42
C ALA A 119 19.75 -1.33 -8.50
N MET A 120 18.43 -1.25 -8.63
CA MET A 120 17.57 -0.49 -7.72
C MET A 120 17.65 -1.03 -6.29
N CYS A 121 17.55 -2.33 -6.10
CA CYS A 121 17.67 -2.95 -4.78
C CYS A 121 19.04 -2.72 -4.14
N ASP A 122 20.13 -2.81 -4.92
CA ASP A 122 21.48 -2.54 -4.45
C ASP A 122 21.65 -1.08 -4.03
N SER A 123 21.07 -0.15 -4.80
CA SER A 123 21.04 1.27 -4.44
C SER A 123 20.25 1.49 -3.14
N ALA A 124 19.09 0.86 -2.98
CA ALA A 124 18.29 0.95 -1.78
C ALA A 124 19.06 0.42 -0.54
N TYR A 125 19.68 -0.74 -0.65
CA TYR A 125 20.52 -1.31 0.41
C TYR A 125 21.65 -0.35 0.82
N LYS A 126 22.33 0.27 -0.14
CA LYS A 126 23.42 1.23 0.11
C LYS A 126 22.96 2.42 0.96
N TYR A 127 21.74 2.90 0.78
CA TYR A 127 21.19 4.05 1.48
C TYR A 127 20.29 3.68 2.67
N GLY A 128 20.20 2.40 3.04
CA GLY A 128 19.39 1.92 4.16
C GLY A 128 17.88 1.99 3.93
N VAL A 129 17.45 2.02 2.68
CA VAL A 129 16.05 1.99 2.25
C VAL A 129 15.68 0.56 1.84
N ARG A 130 14.44 0.16 2.04
CA ARG A 130 13.92 -1.16 1.67
C ARG A 130 13.00 -1.03 0.46
N ILE A 131 13.08 -1.97 -0.47
CA ILE A 131 12.18 -2.04 -1.62
C ILE A 131 10.96 -2.88 -1.26
N LEU A 132 9.80 -2.32 -1.51
CA LEU A 132 8.48 -2.93 -1.38
C LEU A 132 7.88 -3.00 -2.78
N VAL A 133 7.52 -4.21 -3.23
CA VAL A 133 7.04 -4.44 -4.60
C VAL A 133 5.52 -4.60 -4.59
N ASP A 134 4.86 -3.90 -5.51
CA ASP A 134 3.45 -4.16 -5.79
C ASP A 134 3.32 -5.47 -6.58
N VAL A 135 2.53 -6.41 -6.10
CA VAL A 135 2.39 -7.77 -6.67
C VAL A 135 0.93 -8.14 -6.87
N LEU A 136 0.65 -8.76 -8.00
CA LEU A 136 -0.69 -9.00 -8.51
C LEU A 136 -0.96 -10.48 -8.78
N PRO A 137 -1.23 -11.32 -7.77
CA PRO A 137 -1.57 -12.73 -8.01
C PRO A 137 -3.02 -12.96 -8.43
N ASN A 138 -3.93 -12.00 -8.21
CA ASN A 138 -5.37 -12.19 -8.30
C ASN A 138 -5.91 -12.36 -9.73
N HIS A 139 -5.32 -11.67 -10.71
CA HIS A 139 -5.89 -11.61 -12.07
C HIS A 139 -4.81 -11.53 -13.14
N THR A 140 -5.21 -11.73 -14.39
CA THR A 140 -4.38 -11.54 -15.57
C THR A 140 -4.86 -10.33 -16.39
N ALA A 141 -4.21 -10.10 -17.54
CA ALA A 141 -4.63 -9.10 -18.50
C ALA A 141 -6.07 -9.34 -18.98
N ILE A 142 -6.77 -8.26 -19.35
CA ILE A 142 -8.12 -8.32 -19.94
C ILE A 142 -8.16 -9.21 -21.19
N ASP A 143 -7.09 -9.18 -21.99
CA ASP A 143 -6.85 -10.18 -23.03
C ASP A 143 -6.11 -11.37 -22.41
N HIS A 144 -6.86 -12.35 -21.92
CA HIS A 144 -6.29 -13.52 -21.28
C HIS A 144 -5.46 -14.41 -22.22
N HIS A 145 -5.60 -14.24 -23.56
CA HIS A 145 -4.74 -14.91 -24.53
C HIS A 145 -3.35 -14.26 -24.65
N ALA A 146 -3.14 -13.09 -24.04
CA ALA A 146 -1.81 -12.48 -23.93
C ALA A 146 -0.92 -13.14 -22.85
N VAL A 147 -1.48 -14.06 -22.05
CA VAL A 147 -0.72 -14.87 -21.09
C VAL A 147 0.33 -15.71 -21.82
N LEU A 148 1.54 -15.78 -21.27
CA LEU A 148 2.62 -16.50 -21.91
C LEU A 148 2.38 -18.02 -21.87
N PRO A 149 2.65 -18.76 -22.98
CA PRO A 149 2.47 -20.20 -23.05
C PRO A 149 3.25 -21.00 -21.99
N THR A 150 4.35 -20.43 -21.48
CA THR A 150 5.15 -21.01 -20.39
C THR A 150 4.38 -21.06 -19.08
N LEU A 151 3.57 -20.05 -18.78
CA LEU A 151 2.70 -20.03 -17.61
C LEU A 151 1.57 -21.05 -17.76
N ASP A 152 0.90 -21.08 -18.93
CA ASP A 152 -0.14 -22.08 -19.21
C ASP A 152 0.39 -23.51 -19.02
N ALA A 153 1.58 -23.79 -19.54
CA ALA A 153 2.21 -25.09 -19.38
C ALA A 153 2.55 -25.40 -17.90
N ALA A 154 2.99 -24.39 -17.15
CA ALA A 154 3.37 -24.54 -15.73
C ALA A 154 2.17 -24.89 -14.84
N VAL A 155 0.95 -24.40 -15.18
CA VAL A 155 -0.28 -24.66 -14.41
C VAL A 155 -1.11 -25.84 -14.98
N GLY A 156 -0.57 -26.55 -15.96
CA GLY A 156 -1.21 -27.73 -16.57
C GLY A 156 -2.29 -27.39 -17.61
N GLY A 157 -2.25 -26.18 -18.17
CA GLY A 157 -3.13 -25.68 -19.23
C GLY A 157 -3.86 -24.40 -18.87
N HIS A 158 -4.21 -23.63 -19.89
CA HIS A 158 -4.83 -22.29 -19.75
C HIS A 158 -6.07 -22.29 -18.84
N GLU A 159 -6.94 -23.27 -19.00
CA GLU A 159 -8.16 -23.41 -18.21
C GLU A 159 -7.90 -23.65 -16.71
N ASN A 160 -6.72 -24.15 -16.34
CA ASN A 160 -6.36 -24.40 -14.95
C ASN A 160 -5.80 -23.14 -14.26
N LEU A 161 -5.42 -22.12 -15.03
CA LEU A 161 -4.96 -20.84 -14.50
C LEU A 161 -6.09 -20.07 -13.81
N TYR A 162 -7.33 -20.28 -14.21
CA TYR A 162 -8.47 -19.49 -13.75
C TYR A 162 -9.43 -20.31 -12.89
N HIS A 163 -10.10 -19.64 -11.93
CA HIS A 163 -11.25 -20.21 -11.24
C HIS A 163 -12.34 -20.66 -12.24
N ALA A 164 -13.19 -21.60 -11.86
CA ALA A 164 -14.35 -21.97 -12.67
C ALA A 164 -15.29 -20.76 -12.88
N ASN A 165 -15.36 -19.86 -11.90
CA ASN A 165 -16.11 -18.61 -11.94
C ASN A 165 -15.29 -17.44 -12.52
N GLY A 166 -14.02 -17.62 -12.85
CA GLY A 166 -13.02 -16.58 -13.10
C GLY A 166 -13.28 -15.65 -14.29
N PHE A 167 -14.24 -16.00 -15.16
CA PHE A 167 -14.68 -15.15 -16.28
C PHE A 167 -16.08 -14.54 -16.07
N ASN A 168 -16.71 -14.77 -14.92
CA ASN A 168 -17.98 -14.15 -14.56
C ASN A 168 -17.74 -12.86 -13.78
N GLU A 169 -18.27 -11.74 -14.26
CA GLU A 169 -18.12 -10.43 -13.64
C GLU A 169 -18.71 -10.40 -12.23
N ILE A 170 -18.01 -9.77 -11.28
CA ILE A 170 -18.51 -9.51 -9.94
C ILE A 170 -19.63 -8.48 -10.02
N THR A 171 -20.83 -8.88 -9.63
CA THR A 171 -22.02 -8.01 -9.58
C THR A 171 -22.40 -7.58 -8.17
N ASP A 172 -21.91 -8.31 -7.16
CA ASP A 172 -22.08 -7.98 -5.74
C ASP A 172 -20.77 -8.23 -4.98
N TYR A 173 -20.04 -7.16 -4.67
CA TYR A 173 -18.80 -7.21 -3.91
C TYR A 173 -18.98 -7.64 -2.45
N ASN A 174 -20.21 -7.65 -1.92
CA ASN A 174 -20.53 -8.22 -0.60
C ASN A 174 -20.73 -9.75 -0.62
N ASN A 175 -20.85 -10.35 -1.81
CA ASN A 175 -20.89 -11.79 -1.98
C ASN A 175 -19.46 -12.33 -2.05
N ARG A 176 -19.00 -12.98 -0.97
CA ARG A 176 -17.61 -13.46 -0.88
C ARG A 176 -17.23 -14.43 -1.98
N TYR A 177 -18.13 -15.31 -2.39
CA TYR A 177 -17.86 -16.22 -3.51
C TYR A 177 -17.60 -15.46 -4.82
N GLN A 178 -18.45 -14.49 -5.16
CA GLN A 178 -18.18 -13.66 -6.33
C GLN A 178 -16.90 -12.82 -6.19
N CYS A 179 -16.70 -12.24 -5.00
CA CYS A 179 -15.56 -11.37 -4.74
C CYS A 179 -14.21 -12.09 -4.86
N THR A 180 -14.15 -13.39 -4.47
CA THR A 180 -12.90 -14.15 -4.39
C THR A 180 -12.67 -15.14 -5.54
N THR A 181 -13.60 -15.22 -6.48
CA THR A 181 -13.50 -16.16 -7.60
C THR A 181 -13.94 -15.57 -8.93
N GLY A 182 -14.43 -14.33 -8.93
CA GLY A 182 -15.04 -13.69 -10.09
C GLY A 182 -14.17 -12.63 -10.74
N GLN A 183 -14.40 -12.40 -12.02
CA GLN A 183 -13.74 -11.38 -12.81
C GLN A 183 -14.04 -9.97 -12.30
N MET A 184 -13.03 -9.14 -12.15
CA MET A 184 -13.16 -7.76 -11.72
C MET A 184 -12.89 -6.81 -12.89
N GLY A 185 -13.92 -6.08 -13.35
CA GLY A 185 -13.77 -5.08 -14.41
C GLY A 185 -13.18 -5.61 -15.71
N GLY A 186 -13.53 -6.83 -16.08
CA GLY A 186 -13.02 -7.50 -17.28
C GLY A 186 -11.68 -8.22 -17.11
N LEU A 187 -11.07 -8.18 -15.92
CA LEU A 187 -9.80 -8.86 -15.62
C LEU A 187 -10.08 -10.28 -15.10
N PRO A 188 -9.75 -11.36 -15.87
CA PRO A 188 -10.03 -12.73 -15.48
C PRO A 188 -9.34 -13.12 -14.17
N ASP A 189 -10.10 -13.79 -13.31
CA ASP A 189 -9.68 -14.14 -11.95
C ASP A 189 -8.86 -15.43 -11.92
N VAL A 190 -7.66 -15.34 -11.39
CA VAL A 190 -6.71 -16.46 -11.31
C VAL A 190 -7.11 -17.42 -10.19
N ASN A 191 -7.04 -18.71 -10.45
CA ASN A 191 -7.19 -19.74 -9.42
C ASN A 191 -5.97 -19.74 -8.49
N THR A 192 -5.98 -18.84 -7.52
CA THR A 192 -4.90 -18.66 -6.53
C THR A 192 -4.74 -19.90 -5.62
N GLU A 193 -5.69 -20.80 -5.61
CA GLU A 193 -5.67 -22.09 -4.89
C GLU A 193 -5.11 -23.25 -5.71
N ASN A 194 -4.77 -23.02 -7.00
CA ASN A 194 -4.07 -24.03 -7.80
C ASN A 194 -2.63 -24.20 -7.32
N PRO A 195 -2.21 -25.39 -6.83
CA PRO A 195 -0.86 -25.60 -6.30
C PRO A 195 0.26 -25.41 -7.34
N ASP A 196 -0.04 -25.57 -8.63
CA ASP A 196 0.90 -25.31 -9.71
C ASP A 196 1.11 -23.79 -9.89
N PHE A 197 0.04 -23.02 -9.85
CA PHE A 197 0.10 -21.57 -9.86
C PHE A 197 0.82 -21.03 -8.60
N GLN A 198 0.45 -21.51 -7.42
CA GLN A 198 1.08 -21.12 -6.16
C GLN A 198 2.60 -21.35 -6.19
N TYR A 199 3.02 -22.50 -6.72
CA TYR A 199 4.44 -22.83 -6.88
C TYR A 199 5.14 -21.86 -7.85
N TYR A 200 4.55 -21.62 -9.02
CA TYR A 200 5.07 -20.72 -10.03
C TYR A 200 5.16 -19.26 -9.50
N TYR A 201 4.10 -18.78 -8.89
CA TYR A 201 4.04 -17.46 -8.27
C TYR A 201 5.07 -17.30 -7.14
N LEU A 202 5.22 -18.30 -6.28
CA LEU A 202 6.19 -18.26 -5.19
C LEU A 202 7.64 -18.25 -5.70
N GLN A 203 7.94 -18.88 -6.85
CA GLN A 203 9.25 -18.75 -7.49
C GLN A 203 9.53 -17.29 -7.89
N TYR A 204 8.55 -16.59 -8.47
CA TYR A 204 8.66 -15.16 -8.78
C TYR A 204 8.90 -14.31 -7.54
N VAL A 205 8.12 -14.50 -6.49
CA VAL A 205 8.28 -13.76 -5.23
C VAL A 205 9.66 -14.02 -4.61
N ASN A 206 10.12 -15.26 -4.61
CA ASN A 206 11.44 -15.63 -4.11
C ASN A 206 12.57 -15.04 -4.98
N ASP A 207 12.39 -14.90 -6.29
CA ASP A 207 13.36 -14.22 -7.15
C ASP A 207 13.45 -12.72 -6.83
N LEU A 208 12.32 -12.04 -6.59
CA LEU A 208 12.30 -10.65 -6.09
C LEU A 208 13.09 -10.51 -4.78
N ILE A 209 12.88 -11.42 -3.82
CA ILE A 209 13.59 -11.43 -2.53
C ILE A 209 15.10 -11.65 -2.72
N ASN A 210 15.49 -12.58 -3.58
CA ASN A 210 16.89 -12.85 -3.91
C ASN A 210 17.59 -11.65 -4.54
N LEU A 211 16.85 -10.83 -5.31
CA LEU A 211 17.38 -9.60 -5.88
C LEU A 211 17.40 -8.42 -4.90
N GLY A 212 16.76 -8.56 -3.73
CA GLY A 212 16.83 -7.56 -2.67
C GLY A 212 15.51 -6.91 -2.26
N ALA A 213 14.36 -7.34 -2.78
CA ALA A 213 13.06 -6.92 -2.24
C ALA A 213 12.93 -7.29 -0.75
N ARG A 214 12.29 -6.44 0.03
CA ARG A 214 12.11 -6.61 1.48
C ARG A 214 10.66 -6.40 1.92
N GLY A 215 9.73 -6.43 1.00
CA GLY A 215 8.31 -6.40 1.27
C GLY A 215 7.46 -6.40 0.02
N PHE A 216 6.16 -6.58 0.24
CA PHE A 216 5.16 -6.69 -0.83
C PHE A 216 3.88 -5.95 -0.47
N ARG A 217 3.31 -5.27 -1.45
CA ARG A 217 1.92 -4.84 -1.45
C ARG A 217 1.14 -5.77 -2.36
N TYR A 218 0.19 -6.50 -1.81
CA TYR A 218 -0.72 -7.34 -2.61
C TYR A 218 -1.87 -6.49 -3.14
N ASP A 219 -1.87 -6.31 -4.45
CA ASP A 219 -2.97 -5.68 -5.18
C ASP A 219 -4.24 -6.50 -5.03
N THR A 220 -5.39 -5.82 -4.94
CA THR A 220 -6.71 -6.48 -4.86
C THR A 220 -6.79 -7.61 -3.83
N ALA A 221 -6.07 -7.50 -2.72
CA ALA A 221 -5.93 -8.56 -1.71
C ALA A 221 -7.26 -9.08 -1.17
N LYS A 222 -8.30 -8.24 -1.08
CA LYS A 222 -9.63 -8.67 -0.64
C LYS A 222 -10.33 -9.66 -1.59
N HIS A 223 -9.82 -9.79 -2.82
CA HIS A 223 -10.33 -10.69 -3.85
C HIS A 223 -9.67 -12.07 -3.79
N ILE A 224 -8.68 -12.28 -2.94
CA ILE A 224 -8.05 -13.57 -2.72
C ILE A 224 -8.68 -14.24 -1.51
N GLY A 225 -9.13 -15.49 -1.67
CA GLY A 225 -9.91 -16.22 -0.68
C GLY A 225 -9.21 -16.43 0.67
N LEU A 226 -9.97 -16.26 1.75
CA LEU A 226 -9.60 -16.68 3.10
C LEU A 226 -10.05 -18.13 3.34
N PRO A 227 -9.47 -18.88 4.29
CA PRO A 227 -9.93 -20.24 4.61
C PRO A 227 -11.41 -20.36 4.93
N SER A 228 -12.02 -19.28 5.44
CA SER A 228 -13.45 -19.19 5.76
C SER A 228 -14.35 -18.82 4.58
N ASP A 229 -13.78 -18.49 3.40
CA ASP A 229 -14.55 -18.12 2.21
C ASP A 229 -15.04 -19.35 1.44
N PRO A 230 -16.14 -19.24 0.67
CA PRO A 230 -16.62 -20.31 -0.19
C PRO A 230 -15.57 -20.72 -1.22
N LEU A 231 -15.46 -22.02 -1.47
CA LEU A 231 -14.53 -22.59 -2.43
C LEU A 231 -15.06 -22.49 -3.87
N ASP A 232 -14.18 -22.21 -4.82
CA ASP A 232 -14.43 -22.44 -6.23
C ASP A 232 -14.53 -23.93 -6.55
N ALA A 233 -15.21 -24.28 -7.63
CA ALA A 233 -15.41 -25.69 -8.03
C ALA A 233 -14.10 -26.42 -8.38
N LYS A 234 -13.04 -25.69 -8.72
CA LYS A 234 -11.70 -26.23 -9.01
C LYS A 234 -10.79 -26.27 -7.78
N SER A 235 -11.21 -25.70 -6.65
CA SER A 235 -10.39 -25.52 -5.46
C SER A 235 -10.79 -26.49 -4.35
N THR A 236 -9.83 -26.94 -3.55
CA THR A 236 -10.04 -27.82 -2.39
C THR A 236 -9.87 -27.11 -1.05
N CYS A 237 -9.16 -25.99 -1.03
CA CYS A 237 -8.97 -25.13 0.12
C CYS A 237 -8.51 -23.72 -0.34
N ASN A 238 -8.78 -22.68 0.47
CA ASN A 238 -8.26 -21.34 0.26
C ASN A 238 -7.01 -21.17 1.16
N ASP A 239 -5.84 -21.54 0.64
CA ASP A 239 -4.58 -21.53 1.40
C ASP A 239 -3.49 -20.63 0.81
N PHE A 240 -3.86 -19.79 -0.16
CA PHE A 240 -2.92 -18.86 -0.79
C PHE A 240 -2.17 -18.00 0.25
N TRP A 241 -2.88 -17.45 1.22
CA TRP A 241 -2.28 -16.59 2.23
C TRP A 241 -1.30 -17.31 3.14
N ASP A 242 -1.54 -18.58 3.46
CA ASP A 242 -0.56 -19.39 4.23
C ASP A 242 0.75 -19.55 3.48
N ILE A 243 0.68 -19.73 2.14
CA ILE A 243 1.84 -19.86 1.27
C ILE A 243 2.52 -18.51 1.06
N ALA A 244 1.77 -17.48 0.73
CA ALA A 244 2.26 -16.14 0.42
C ALA A 244 2.90 -15.44 1.64
N THR A 245 2.56 -15.87 2.85
CA THR A 245 3.14 -15.36 4.11
C THR A 245 4.16 -16.32 4.75
N GLY A 246 4.46 -17.44 4.06
CA GLY A 246 5.49 -18.39 4.51
C GLY A 246 5.07 -19.33 5.65
N ARG A 247 3.77 -19.43 5.95
CA ARG A 247 3.23 -20.36 6.95
C ARG A 247 3.14 -21.78 6.43
N LYS A 248 3.03 -21.94 5.12
CA LYS A 248 2.91 -23.23 4.42
C LYS A 248 3.84 -23.28 3.21
N ALA A 249 4.45 -24.43 2.97
CA ALA A 249 5.17 -24.70 1.74
C ALA A 249 4.22 -25.25 0.67
N VAL A 250 4.50 -24.97 -0.61
CA VAL A 250 3.84 -25.58 -1.76
C VAL A 250 4.85 -26.38 -2.57
N LYS A 251 4.57 -27.65 -2.82
CA LYS A 251 5.47 -28.57 -3.57
C LYS A 251 6.92 -28.53 -3.12
N GLY A 252 7.14 -28.37 -1.80
CA GLY A 252 8.49 -28.30 -1.19
C GLY A 252 9.17 -26.93 -1.28
N LEU A 253 8.56 -25.93 -1.92
CA LEU A 253 9.04 -24.56 -1.96
C LEU A 253 8.40 -23.75 -0.83
N SER A 254 9.20 -22.97 -0.10
CA SER A 254 8.74 -22.03 0.93
C SER A 254 9.12 -20.61 0.56
N LEU A 255 8.38 -19.64 1.11
CA LEU A 255 8.73 -18.22 1.04
C LEU A 255 10.09 -18.01 1.72
N LEU A 256 10.98 -17.28 1.05
CA LEU A 256 12.28 -16.90 1.62
C LEU A 256 12.10 -15.78 2.66
N MET A 257 12.85 -15.83 3.74
CA MET A 257 12.96 -14.77 4.75
C MET A 257 11.61 -14.24 5.31
N PRO A 258 10.60 -15.09 5.59
CA PRO A 258 9.25 -14.62 5.94
C PRO A 258 9.23 -13.63 7.12
N ASP A 259 10.08 -13.82 8.13
CA ASP A 259 10.13 -12.97 9.33
C ASP A 259 10.81 -11.61 9.11
N SER A 260 11.42 -11.40 7.93
CA SER A 260 12.14 -10.17 7.57
C SER A 260 11.41 -9.34 6.51
N LEU A 261 10.27 -9.81 6.02
CA LEU A 261 9.48 -9.14 5.00
C LEU A 261 8.38 -8.29 5.63
N TYR A 262 8.17 -7.12 5.07
CA TYR A 262 6.97 -6.35 5.33
C TYR A 262 5.91 -6.64 4.25
N ILE A 263 4.74 -7.11 4.66
CA ILE A 263 3.67 -7.49 3.73
C ILE A 263 2.38 -6.78 4.11
N TYR A 264 1.75 -6.14 3.15
CA TYR A 264 0.41 -5.60 3.31
C TYR A 264 -0.46 -5.83 2.07
N GLY A 265 -1.76 -5.82 2.25
CA GLY A 265 -2.74 -6.00 1.18
C GLY A 265 -3.58 -4.73 0.95
N GLU A 266 -3.94 -4.52 -0.30
CA GLU A 266 -5.02 -3.60 -0.63
C GLU A 266 -6.36 -4.26 -0.27
N ILE A 267 -6.90 -3.87 0.88
CA ILE A 267 -8.16 -4.37 1.39
C ILE A 267 -9.08 -3.18 1.59
N LEU A 268 -9.86 -2.90 0.56
CA LEU A 268 -10.85 -1.84 0.58
C LEU A 268 -12.06 -2.28 1.41
N GLN A 269 -12.43 -1.45 2.38
CA GLN A 269 -13.52 -1.74 3.31
C GLN A 269 -14.87 -1.71 2.60
N ASP A 270 -15.64 -2.77 2.78
CA ASP A 270 -17.05 -2.88 2.47
C ASP A 270 -17.76 -3.71 3.56
N ARG A 271 -19.03 -4.04 3.37
CA ARG A 271 -19.84 -4.70 4.42
C ARG A 271 -19.30 -6.07 4.83
N ASN A 272 -18.68 -6.83 3.92
CA ASN A 272 -18.30 -8.23 4.11
C ASN A 272 -16.82 -8.51 3.83
N THR A 273 -15.96 -7.50 3.97
CA THR A 273 -14.52 -7.61 3.62
C THR A 273 -13.74 -8.56 4.54
N LYS A 274 -14.22 -8.83 5.75
CA LYS A 274 -13.52 -9.68 6.76
C LYS A 274 -12.12 -9.15 7.13
N GLU A 275 -11.98 -7.85 7.35
CA GLU A 275 -10.71 -7.17 7.60
C GLU A 275 -9.94 -7.81 8.76
N THR A 276 -10.63 -8.24 9.81
CA THR A 276 -9.99 -8.89 10.98
C THR A 276 -9.40 -10.26 10.67
N GLU A 277 -9.96 -11.00 9.71
CA GLU A 277 -9.40 -12.28 9.28
C GLU A 277 -8.17 -12.05 8.39
N TYR A 278 -8.21 -11.07 7.45
CA TYR A 278 -7.03 -10.69 6.67
C TYR A 278 -5.88 -10.18 7.54
N ALA A 279 -6.17 -9.48 8.65
CA ALA A 279 -5.15 -8.99 9.58
C ALA A 279 -4.33 -10.10 10.24
N GLU A 280 -4.80 -11.34 10.22
CA GLU A 280 -4.02 -12.49 10.65
C GLU A 280 -2.86 -12.81 9.69
N TYR A 281 -2.92 -12.34 8.45
CA TYR A 281 -1.95 -12.62 7.39
C TYR A 281 -1.12 -11.40 6.99
N VAL A 282 -1.77 -10.25 6.80
CA VAL A 282 -1.15 -9.06 6.20
C VAL A 282 -1.65 -7.78 6.87
N ASP A 283 -0.81 -6.75 6.88
CA ASP A 283 -1.27 -5.39 7.17
C ASP A 283 -2.22 -4.90 6.07
N GLN A 284 -3.00 -3.85 6.34
CA GLN A 284 -4.09 -3.43 5.46
C GLN A 284 -4.09 -1.93 5.21
N THR A 285 -4.72 -1.55 4.11
CA THR A 285 -4.94 -0.16 3.75
C THR A 285 -6.04 0.49 4.59
N ALA A 286 -5.77 1.67 5.15
CA ALA A 286 -6.74 2.46 5.92
C ALA A 286 -7.54 3.42 5.01
N SER A 287 -8.29 2.88 4.04
CA SER A 287 -9.02 3.65 3.03
C SER A 287 -10.07 4.60 3.63
N SER A 288 -10.81 4.15 4.64
CA SER A 288 -11.82 4.97 5.34
C SER A 288 -11.18 6.17 6.05
N TYR A 289 -10.02 5.98 6.70
CA TYR A 289 -9.30 7.10 7.30
C TYR A 289 -8.83 8.11 6.25
N GLY A 290 -8.28 7.64 5.14
CA GLY A 290 -7.88 8.49 4.02
C GLY A 290 -9.06 9.32 3.47
N GLN A 291 -10.25 8.73 3.37
CA GLN A 291 -11.45 9.41 2.93
C GLN A 291 -11.85 10.56 3.89
N VAL A 292 -11.88 10.28 5.19
CA VAL A 292 -12.21 11.25 6.24
C VAL A 292 -11.18 12.38 6.26
N LEU A 293 -9.90 12.07 6.12
CA LEU A 293 -8.83 13.07 6.06
C LEU A 293 -8.94 13.96 4.83
N ARG A 294 -9.19 13.39 3.64
CA ARG A 294 -9.43 14.18 2.42
C ARG A 294 -10.62 15.10 2.55
N GLN A 295 -11.69 14.67 3.23
CA GLN A 295 -12.85 15.53 3.51
C GLN A 295 -12.46 16.75 4.38
N ALA A 296 -11.67 16.53 5.45
CA ALA A 296 -11.20 17.64 6.29
C ALA A 296 -10.32 18.63 5.51
N LEU A 297 -9.42 18.11 4.66
CA LEU A 297 -8.55 18.93 3.79
C LEU A 297 -9.35 19.72 2.73
N ALA A 298 -10.36 19.12 2.11
CA ALA A 298 -11.22 19.79 1.15
C ALA A 298 -12.06 20.91 1.80
N ASN A 299 -12.57 20.66 3.01
CA ASN A 299 -13.33 21.64 3.79
C ASN A 299 -12.44 22.75 4.37
N GLY A 300 -11.13 22.52 4.48
CA GLY A 300 -10.18 23.39 5.20
C GLY A 300 -10.41 23.43 6.71
N ASN A 301 -11.15 22.50 7.26
CA ASN A 301 -11.35 22.31 8.71
C ASN A 301 -11.79 20.87 9.03
N ALA A 302 -11.51 20.46 10.26
CA ALA A 302 -11.89 19.17 10.84
C ALA A 302 -12.88 19.32 12.02
N LYS A 303 -13.71 20.38 12.02
CA LYS A 303 -14.58 20.72 13.17
C LYS A 303 -15.50 19.57 13.57
N ASP A 304 -16.07 18.89 12.60
CA ASP A 304 -17.01 17.79 12.80
C ASP A 304 -16.39 16.42 12.45
N ILE A 305 -15.06 16.35 12.40
CA ILE A 305 -14.29 15.17 12.00
C ILE A 305 -13.29 14.83 13.11
N ASP A 306 -13.44 13.65 13.70
CA ASP A 306 -12.48 13.15 14.70
C ASP A 306 -11.30 12.46 14.01
N LEU A 307 -10.23 13.21 13.76
CA LEU A 307 -9.00 12.70 13.16
C LEU A 307 -8.20 11.75 14.09
N SER A 308 -8.59 11.58 15.35
CA SER A 308 -7.97 10.61 16.26
C SER A 308 -8.41 9.17 15.96
N GLN A 309 -9.62 8.99 15.46
CA GLN A 309 -10.19 7.70 15.10
C GLN A 309 -9.60 7.18 13.79
N TRP A 310 -9.35 5.87 13.72
CA TRP A 310 -8.86 5.24 12.50
C TRP A 310 -9.97 4.81 11.53
N TYR A 311 -11.21 4.76 11.98
CA TYR A 311 -12.37 4.30 11.20
C TYR A 311 -12.15 2.93 10.56
N HIS A 312 -11.46 2.05 11.30
CA HIS A 312 -11.07 0.72 10.84
C HIS A 312 -11.18 -0.27 12.00
N PRO A 313 -11.69 -1.51 11.77
CA PRO A 313 -11.84 -2.51 12.84
C PRO A 313 -10.50 -3.09 13.29
N VAL A 314 -9.45 -3.01 12.44
CA VAL A 314 -8.13 -3.57 12.72
C VAL A 314 -7.29 -2.58 13.53
N ASN A 315 -6.42 -3.11 14.40
CA ASN A 315 -5.49 -2.29 15.18
C ASN A 315 -4.60 -1.45 14.25
N ALA A 316 -4.42 -0.18 14.61
CA ALA A 316 -3.67 0.78 13.83
C ALA A 316 -2.21 0.39 13.55
N GLN A 317 -1.62 -0.51 14.31
CA GLN A 317 -0.29 -1.07 14.04
C GLN A 317 -0.24 -1.85 12.72
N HIS A 318 -1.36 -2.39 12.28
CA HIS A 318 -1.53 -3.16 11.05
C HIS A 318 -2.14 -2.35 9.90
N LEU A 319 -2.06 -1.02 9.98
CA LEU A 319 -2.63 -0.15 8.95
C LEU A 319 -1.55 0.59 8.16
N VAL A 320 -1.66 0.55 6.84
CA VAL A 320 -0.99 1.47 5.93
C VAL A 320 -1.92 2.65 5.69
N THR A 321 -1.45 3.85 5.99
CA THR A 321 -2.24 5.07 5.94
C THR A 321 -1.78 5.98 4.81
N TRP A 322 -2.70 6.59 4.11
CA TRP A 322 -2.39 7.55 3.05
C TRP A 322 -3.37 8.69 3.01
N VAL A 323 -2.97 9.81 2.45
CA VAL A 323 -3.88 10.89 2.08
C VAL A 323 -4.58 10.56 0.77
N GLU A 324 -3.82 9.99 -0.17
CA GLU A 324 -4.27 9.56 -1.47
C GLU A 324 -3.49 8.34 -1.97
N SER A 325 -4.08 7.59 -2.89
CA SER A 325 -3.46 6.52 -3.66
C SER A 325 -3.49 6.85 -5.15
N HIS A 326 -2.88 6.00 -5.98
CA HIS A 326 -2.98 6.13 -7.43
C HIS A 326 -4.43 6.00 -7.90
N ASP A 327 -5.25 5.13 -7.27
CA ASP A 327 -6.66 4.98 -7.62
C ASP A 327 -7.46 6.23 -7.29
N THR A 328 -7.35 6.76 -6.07
CA THR A 328 -8.07 7.97 -5.69
C THR A 328 -7.65 9.19 -6.52
N TYR A 329 -6.42 9.19 -7.06
CA TYR A 329 -5.90 10.29 -7.86
C TYR A 329 -6.21 10.15 -9.35
N CYS A 330 -5.77 9.06 -10.00
CA CYS A 330 -5.82 8.91 -11.46
C CYS A 330 -6.91 7.96 -11.97
N ASN A 331 -7.49 7.12 -11.13
CA ASN A 331 -8.59 6.24 -11.52
C ASN A 331 -9.96 6.86 -11.16
N GLU A 332 -10.18 7.16 -9.90
CA GLU A 332 -11.45 7.70 -9.38
C GLU A 332 -11.51 9.23 -9.42
N HIS A 333 -10.37 9.90 -9.54
CA HIS A 333 -10.21 11.38 -9.53
C HIS A 333 -10.68 12.08 -8.24
N ILE A 334 -11.00 11.36 -7.17
CA ILE A 334 -11.55 11.94 -5.91
C ILE A 334 -10.53 12.76 -5.13
N SER A 335 -9.24 12.49 -5.27
CA SER A 335 -8.19 13.31 -4.65
C SER A 335 -7.54 14.31 -5.61
N ALA A 336 -7.82 14.23 -6.91
CA ALA A 336 -7.20 15.08 -7.92
C ALA A 336 -7.53 16.57 -7.77
N ALA A 337 -8.67 16.90 -7.16
CA ALA A 337 -9.08 18.28 -6.85
C ALA A 337 -8.30 18.91 -5.69
N LEU A 338 -7.64 18.11 -4.84
CA LEU A 338 -6.81 18.63 -3.75
C LEU A 338 -5.47 19.12 -4.30
N THR A 339 -5.05 20.30 -3.86
CA THR A 339 -3.74 20.86 -4.21
C THR A 339 -2.61 20.07 -3.55
N ASN A 340 -1.40 20.17 -4.10
CA ASN A 340 -0.22 19.58 -3.47
C ASN A 340 0.02 20.08 -2.04
N ASP A 341 -0.38 21.32 -1.72
CA ASP A 341 -0.24 21.87 -0.37
C ASP A 341 -1.26 21.24 0.59
N GLN A 342 -2.49 21.01 0.17
CA GLN A 342 -3.46 20.25 0.97
C GLN A 342 -3.02 18.80 1.21
N ILE A 343 -2.49 18.13 0.19
CA ILE A 343 -1.91 16.77 0.34
C ILE A 343 -0.74 16.79 1.32
N ARG A 344 0.14 17.79 1.26
CA ARG A 344 1.23 17.97 2.22
C ARG A 344 0.72 18.11 3.66
N MET A 345 -0.35 18.90 3.90
CA MET A 345 -0.95 19.01 5.22
C MET A 345 -1.47 17.66 5.72
N GLY A 346 -2.15 16.92 4.87
CA GLY A 346 -2.59 15.56 5.18
C GLY A 346 -1.42 14.63 5.49
N TRP A 347 -0.34 14.71 4.72
CA TRP A 347 0.88 13.94 4.99
C TRP A 347 1.45 14.23 6.37
N VAL A 348 1.59 15.52 6.73
CA VAL A 348 2.13 15.89 8.05
C VAL A 348 1.26 15.32 9.17
N ILE A 349 -0.07 15.32 9.02
CA ILE A 349 -0.98 14.73 10.01
C ILE A 349 -0.69 13.23 10.16
N ILE A 350 -0.71 12.44 9.07
CA ILE A 350 -0.53 10.98 9.18
C ILE A 350 0.89 10.58 9.55
N ALA A 351 1.91 11.28 9.07
CA ALA A 351 3.30 11.00 9.39
C ALA A 351 3.67 11.36 10.84
N ALA A 352 3.03 12.37 11.43
CA ALA A 352 3.23 12.71 12.83
C ALA A 352 2.58 11.72 13.82
N ARG A 353 1.66 10.85 13.38
CA ARG A 353 0.96 9.88 14.24
C ARG A 353 1.91 8.81 14.81
N ALA A 354 1.52 8.24 15.96
CA ALA A 354 2.33 7.23 16.65
C ALA A 354 2.26 5.84 15.99
N THR A 355 1.16 5.53 15.38
CA THR A 355 0.87 4.23 14.75
C THR A 355 0.44 4.39 13.29
N GLY A 356 0.22 3.29 12.62
CA GLY A 356 0.04 3.25 11.17
C GLY A 356 1.36 3.45 10.43
N ARG A 357 1.49 2.92 9.21
CA ARG A 357 2.61 3.21 8.30
C ARG A 357 2.15 4.19 7.24
N PRO A 358 2.59 5.45 7.30
CA PRO A 358 2.19 6.44 6.31
C PRO A 358 2.87 6.17 4.98
N LEU A 359 2.07 6.20 3.91
CA LEU A 359 2.49 6.07 2.52
C LEU A 359 2.26 7.40 1.80
N PHE A 360 3.33 7.96 1.24
CA PHE A 360 3.31 9.14 0.40
C PHE A 360 3.17 8.74 -1.06
N TYR A 361 2.07 9.09 -1.70
CA TYR A 361 1.89 8.89 -3.13
C TYR A 361 2.61 9.98 -3.92
N SER A 362 3.53 9.58 -4.80
CA SER A 362 4.24 10.52 -5.66
C SER A 362 3.43 10.80 -6.92
N ARG A 363 2.73 11.93 -6.94
CA ARG A 363 1.99 12.39 -8.12
C ARG A 363 2.91 12.56 -9.34
N PRO A 364 2.40 12.43 -10.57
CA PRO A 364 3.19 12.62 -11.78
C PRO A 364 3.93 13.95 -11.82
N GLU A 365 5.10 13.95 -12.45
CA GLU A 365 5.88 15.18 -12.70
C GLU A 365 5.06 16.22 -13.45
N GLY A 366 5.07 17.47 -12.97
CA GLY A 366 4.33 18.57 -13.58
C GLY A 366 2.79 18.49 -13.42
N SER A 367 2.29 17.55 -12.63
CA SER A 367 0.84 17.42 -12.39
C SER A 367 0.26 18.56 -11.56
N SER A 368 -1.00 18.88 -11.82
CA SER A 368 -1.78 19.90 -11.12
C SER A 368 -3.26 19.47 -11.04
N THR A 369 -4.08 20.27 -10.36
CA THR A 369 -5.54 20.02 -10.30
C THR A 369 -6.26 20.15 -11.65
N THR A 370 -5.64 20.78 -12.63
CA THR A 370 -6.16 20.92 -14.00
C THR A 370 -5.44 20.05 -15.04
N ASN A 371 -4.30 19.46 -14.66
CA ASN A 371 -3.54 18.51 -15.48
C ASN A 371 -3.01 17.41 -14.57
N ILE A 372 -3.79 16.38 -14.34
CA ILE A 372 -3.43 15.29 -13.42
C ILE A 372 -2.29 14.41 -13.96
N TRP A 373 -2.08 14.37 -15.27
CA TRP A 373 -1.07 13.54 -15.90
C TRP A 373 0.31 14.24 -16.00
N GLY A 374 0.37 15.56 -15.78
CA GLY A 374 1.62 16.33 -15.83
C GLY A 374 2.33 16.17 -17.18
N THR A 375 3.58 15.67 -17.16
CA THR A 375 4.38 15.36 -18.34
C THR A 375 3.90 14.11 -19.09
N ASN A 376 2.91 13.41 -18.57
CA ASN A 376 2.26 12.23 -19.16
C ASN A 376 3.25 11.12 -19.56
N ARG A 377 4.21 10.79 -18.67
CA ARG A 377 5.29 9.84 -18.99
C ARG A 377 5.49 8.79 -17.90
N ILE A 378 5.35 7.51 -18.24
CA ILE A 378 5.78 6.38 -17.41
C ILE A 378 7.32 6.31 -17.37
N GLY A 379 7.86 5.89 -16.24
CA GLY A 379 9.30 5.79 -16.00
C GLY A 379 9.93 7.08 -15.47
N ALA A 380 9.28 8.23 -15.66
CA ALA A 380 9.76 9.49 -15.10
C ALA A 380 9.60 9.53 -13.56
N ARG A 381 10.44 10.31 -12.92
CA ARG A 381 10.29 10.64 -11.50
C ARG A 381 9.02 11.48 -11.32
N GLY A 382 8.26 11.22 -10.24
CA GLY A 382 7.14 12.09 -9.87
C GLY A 382 7.58 13.51 -9.47
N ASN A 383 6.64 14.33 -9.01
CA ASN A 383 6.94 15.69 -8.58
C ASN A 383 7.86 15.71 -7.33
N ASP A 384 8.46 16.89 -7.03
CA ASP A 384 9.40 17.07 -5.91
C ASP A 384 8.75 17.14 -4.52
N LYS A 385 7.44 16.89 -4.40
CA LYS A 385 6.74 17.10 -3.12
C LYS A 385 7.14 16.08 -2.04
N PHE A 386 7.60 14.90 -2.44
CA PHE A 386 8.12 13.89 -1.51
C PHE A 386 9.34 14.38 -0.69
N ARG A 387 10.07 15.40 -1.17
CA ARG A 387 11.22 16.00 -0.51
C ARG A 387 11.01 17.48 -0.13
N HIS A 388 9.74 17.92 -0.05
CA HIS A 388 9.44 19.26 0.47
C HIS A 388 9.93 19.39 1.92
N PRO A 389 10.50 20.56 2.35
CA PRO A 389 11.06 20.70 3.68
C PRO A 389 10.16 20.26 4.83
N GLU A 390 8.84 20.55 4.78
CA GLU A 390 7.88 20.10 5.80
C GLU A 390 7.69 18.57 5.78
N VAL A 391 7.75 17.94 4.59
CA VAL A 391 7.66 16.48 4.45
C VAL A 391 8.91 15.82 5.06
N VAL A 392 10.08 16.32 4.74
CA VAL A 392 11.35 15.84 5.32
C VAL A 392 11.34 15.98 6.83
N ALA A 393 10.96 17.16 7.32
CA ALA A 393 10.96 17.44 8.75
C ALA A 393 10.00 16.54 9.54
N VAL A 394 8.79 16.27 9.01
CA VAL A 394 7.87 15.36 9.70
C VAL A 394 8.31 13.90 9.65
N ASN A 395 8.98 13.47 8.58
CA ASN A 395 9.56 12.12 8.52
C ASN A 395 10.63 11.92 9.58
N ILE A 396 11.48 12.94 9.81
CA ILE A 396 12.48 12.97 10.90
C ILE A 396 11.77 12.99 12.26
N PHE A 397 10.81 13.90 12.44
CA PHE A 397 10.00 14.02 13.66
C PHE A 397 9.35 12.67 14.04
N ARG A 398 8.77 11.95 13.06
CA ARG A 398 8.19 10.62 13.29
C ARG A 398 9.19 9.66 13.90
N LYS A 399 10.42 9.63 13.38
CA LYS A 399 11.51 8.78 13.88
C LYS A 399 11.94 9.19 15.28
N ASP A 400 12.11 10.49 15.53
CA ASP A 400 12.57 11.03 16.81
C ASP A 400 11.52 10.87 17.92
N MET A 401 10.24 10.85 17.55
CA MET A 401 9.10 10.66 18.45
C MET A 401 8.67 9.21 18.59
N ALA A 402 9.45 8.24 18.10
CA ALA A 402 9.11 6.82 18.24
C ALA A 402 8.90 6.44 19.71
N GLY A 403 7.83 5.68 19.99
CA GLY A 403 7.46 5.26 21.35
C GLY A 403 6.76 6.34 22.20
N GLN A 404 6.67 7.60 21.76
CA GLN A 404 5.91 8.61 22.48
C GLN A 404 4.40 8.44 22.24
N PRO A 405 3.55 8.58 23.29
CA PRO A 405 2.09 8.47 23.13
C PRO A 405 1.55 9.59 22.25
N GLU A 406 0.41 9.33 21.62
CA GLU A 406 -0.25 10.25 20.70
C GLU A 406 -1.49 10.90 21.34
N THR A 407 -1.67 12.19 21.05
CA THR A 407 -2.95 12.89 21.24
C THR A 407 -3.20 13.81 20.05
N ILE A 408 -4.39 13.75 19.46
CA ILE A 408 -4.79 14.64 18.37
C ILE A 408 -5.87 15.58 18.90
N THR A 409 -5.68 16.88 18.67
CA THR A 409 -6.64 17.92 19.02
C THR A 409 -6.74 18.94 17.90
N THR A 410 -7.86 19.68 17.87
CA THR A 410 -8.10 20.76 16.91
C THR A 410 -8.48 22.05 17.65
N THR A 411 -8.33 23.18 16.99
CA THR A 411 -8.99 24.43 17.40
C THR A 411 -10.51 24.28 17.30
N ASP A 412 -11.27 25.12 18.02
CA ASP A 412 -12.74 25.07 18.07
C ASP A 412 -13.40 25.17 16.67
N ASP A 413 -12.74 25.88 15.75
CA ASP A 413 -13.17 26.01 14.35
C ASP A 413 -12.62 24.87 13.45
N GLY A 414 -11.83 23.96 14.00
CA GLY A 414 -11.24 22.82 13.31
C GLY A 414 -10.16 23.16 12.27
N THR A 415 -9.69 24.42 12.21
CA THR A 415 -8.76 24.85 11.15
C THR A 415 -7.29 24.48 11.43
N VAL A 416 -6.93 24.33 12.71
CA VAL A 416 -5.59 23.92 13.11
C VAL A 416 -5.66 22.58 13.82
N VAL A 417 -4.90 21.61 13.31
CA VAL A 417 -4.74 20.28 13.90
C VAL A 417 -3.43 20.21 14.62
N GLN A 418 -3.43 19.70 15.85
CA GLN A 418 -2.24 19.38 16.64
C GLN A 418 -2.13 17.88 16.80
N VAL A 419 -1.02 17.28 16.37
CA VAL A 419 -0.64 15.91 16.69
C VAL A 419 0.47 15.96 17.71
N ALA A 420 0.13 15.72 18.97
CA ALA A 420 1.10 15.71 20.07
C ALA A 420 1.69 14.31 20.28
N ARG A 421 2.99 14.27 20.56
CA ARG A 421 3.76 13.07 20.90
C ARG A 421 4.29 13.19 22.33
N GLY A 422 3.46 12.77 23.29
CA GLY A 422 3.70 13.00 24.71
C GLY A 422 3.89 14.48 25.00
N ASN A 423 4.88 14.80 25.84
CA ASN A 423 5.34 16.15 26.09
C ASN A 423 6.63 16.52 25.34
N ARG A 424 7.04 15.66 24.38
CA ARG A 424 8.32 15.77 23.66
C ARG A 424 8.22 16.56 22.36
N GLY A 425 7.08 16.52 21.70
CA GLY A 425 6.93 17.22 20.42
C GLY A 425 5.50 17.30 19.94
N ILE A 426 5.24 18.25 19.05
CA ILE A 426 3.98 18.38 18.35
C ILE A 426 4.21 18.71 16.87
N ALA A 427 3.34 18.18 16.03
CA ALA A 427 3.11 18.69 14.68
C ALA A 427 1.84 19.55 14.71
N LEU A 428 1.99 20.81 14.35
CA LEU A 428 0.90 21.80 14.28
C LEU A 428 0.61 22.08 12.82
N VAL A 429 -0.62 21.82 12.36
CA VAL A 429 -0.97 21.84 10.95
C VAL A 429 -2.17 22.75 10.70
N ASN A 430 -1.98 23.84 9.96
CA ASN A 430 -3.09 24.65 9.48
C ASN A 430 -3.60 24.09 8.15
N ILE A 431 -4.76 23.45 8.19
CA ILE A 431 -5.41 22.87 6.99
C ILE A 431 -6.29 23.86 6.23
N SER A 432 -6.43 25.09 6.73
CA SER A 432 -7.25 26.11 6.09
C SER A 432 -6.47 26.95 5.08
N GLY A 433 -7.19 27.51 4.12
CA GLY A 433 -6.67 28.46 3.14
C GLY A 433 -6.40 29.87 3.70
N LYS A 434 -6.31 30.06 5.02
CA LYS A 434 -6.14 31.37 5.66
C LYS A 434 -5.08 31.35 6.76
N SER A 435 -4.34 32.44 6.89
CA SER A 435 -3.46 32.68 8.03
C SER A 435 -4.23 33.30 9.18
N HIS A 436 -4.04 32.80 10.41
CA HIS A 436 -4.73 33.35 11.58
C HIS A 436 -3.96 33.10 12.89
N LYS A 437 -4.35 33.83 13.94
CA LYS A 437 -3.88 33.58 15.29
C LYS A 437 -4.72 32.46 15.90
N PHE A 438 -4.07 31.62 16.70
CA PHE A 438 -4.75 30.55 17.43
C PHE A 438 -4.31 30.46 18.88
N LYS A 439 -5.10 29.78 19.69
CA LYS A 439 -4.78 29.29 21.02
C LYS A 439 -5.42 27.93 21.20
N MET A 440 -4.70 26.97 21.76
CA MET A 440 -5.23 25.64 22.05
C MET A 440 -4.46 25.00 23.20
N PRO A 441 -5.05 24.06 23.93
CA PRO A 441 -4.34 23.26 24.91
C PRO A 441 -3.21 22.45 24.27
N THR A 442 -2.13 22.23 25.02
CA THR A 442 -1.00 21.41 24.56
C THR A 442 -0.36 20.62 25.70
N THR A 443 0.34 19.55 25.35
CA THR A 443 1.14 18.74 26.29
C THR A 443 2.57 19.21 26.42
N LEU A 444 3.04 20.14 25.57
CA LEU A 444 4.36 20.69 25.69
C LEU A 444 4.52 21.50 27.00
N PRO A 445 5.68 21.45 27.64
CA PRO A 445 6.01 22.33 28.78
C PRO A 445 5.90 23.83 28.45
N ASP A 446 5.68 24.66 29.47
CA ASP A 446 5.71 26.12 29.30
C ASP A 446 7.06 26.58 28.75
N GLY A 447 7.05 27.42 27.72
CA GLY A 447 8.26 27.87 27.04
C GLY A 447 7.99 28.54 25.69
N THR A 448 9.06 28.86 25.00
CA THR A 448 9.04 29.34 23.62
C THR A 448 9.69 28.29 22.74
N TYR A 449 8.97 27.90 21.69
CA TYR A 449 9.38 26.85 20.76
C TYR A 449 9.60 27.47 19.37
N THR A 450 10.74 27.18 18.78
CA THR A 450 11.06 27.59 17.41
C THR A 450 10.79 26.43 16.48
N ASP A 451 9.93 26.64 15.48
CA ASP A 451 9.65 25.64 14.45
C ASP A 451 10.92 25.28 13.65
N ALA A 452 11.11 24.00 13.42
CA ALA A 452 12.31 23.45 12.78
C ALA A 452 12.43 23.80 11.27
N VAL A 453 11.32 24.11 10.60
CA VAL A 453 11.29 24.34 9.14
C VAL A 453 11.35 25.83 8.78
N HIS A 454 10.51 26.64 9.42
CA HIS A 454 10.32 28.05 9.06
C HIS A 454 10.98 29.00 10.06
N GLY A 455 11.54 28.48 11.18
CA GLY A 455 12.14 29.29 12.23
C GLY A 455 11.15 30.17 13.00
N LYS A 456 9.85 29.84 12.95
CA LYS A 456 8.78 30.63 13.55
C LYS A 456 8.61 30.27 15.03
N ASN A 457 8.38 31.28 15.86
CA ASN A 457 8.23 31.10 17.30
C ASN A 457 6.79 30.96 17.73
N PHE A 458 6.56 29.99 18.62
CA PHE A 458 5.28 29.73 19.30
C PHE A 458 5.52 29.74 20.83
N LYS A 459 4.49 30.16 21.56
CA LYS A 459 4.59 30.27 23.02
C LYS A 459 3.63 29.32 23.71
N VAL A 460 4.14 28.54 24.66
CA VAL A 460 3.32 27.78 25.61
C VAL A 460 3.35 28.54 26.96
N TYR A 461 2.17 28.84 27.49
CA TYR A 461 2.01 29.43 28.81
C TYR A 461 0.80 28.85 29.51
N LYS A 462 1.01 28.29 30.70
CA LYS A 462 -0.01 27.60 31.50
C LYS A 462 -0.72 26.49 30.69
N GLY A 463 0.04 25.71 29.92
CA GLY A 463 -0.47 24.63 29.11
C GLY A 463 -1.27 25.06 27.87
N ILE A 464 -1.21 26.33 27.48
CA ILE A 464 -1.84 26.85 26.26
C ILE A 464 -0.79 27.23 25.24
N LEU A 465 -0.78 26.56 24.11
CA LEU A 465 0.00 26.92 22.93
C LEU A 465 -0.69 28.06 22.17
N SER A 466 0.08 29.06 21.81
CA SER A 466 -0.43 30.21 21.06
C SER A 466 0.58 30.71 20.02
N GLY A 467 0.07 31.30 18.95
CA GLY A 467 0.87 31.87 17.89
C GLY A 467 0.05 32.34 16.71
N LYS A 468 0.73 32.54 15.59
CA LYS A 468 0.11 32.78 14.28
C LYS A 468 0.55 31.66 13.34
N VAL A 469 -0.40 31.04 12.64
CA VAL A 469 -0.14 30.05 11.59
C VAL A 469 -0.39 30.68 10.22
N ASP A 470 0.39 30.28 9.23
CA ASP A 470 0.20 30.67 7.84
C ASP A 470 -0.72 29.68 7.14
N PHE A 471 -1.34 30.06 6.02
CA PHE A 471 -2.27 29.19 5.28
C PHE A 471 -1.55 27.93 4.75
N LEU A 472 -2.20 26.78 4.86
CA LEU A 472 -1.68 25.48 4.38
C LEU A 472 -0.21 25.27 4.72
N THR A 473 0.15 25.48 6.00
CA THR A 473 1.51 25.37 6.49
C THR A 473 1.54 24.52 7.77
N SER A 474 2.58 23.74 7.94
CA SER A 474 2.81 22.95 9.15
C SER A 474 4.06 23.41 9.91
N TYR A 475 4.07 23.15 11.21
CA TYR A 475 5.16 23.52 12.11
C TYR A 475 5.48 22.34 13.03
N LEU A 476 6.76 22.06 13.22
CA LEU A 476 7.23 20.99 14.09
C LEU A 476 7.96 21.60 15.28
N LEU A 477 7.41 21.41 16.46
CA LEU A 477 7.91 21.95 17.72
C LEU A 477 8.37 20.79 18.60
N THR A 478 9.60 20.83 19.08
CA THR A 478 10.18 19.79 19.95
C THR A 478 10.66 20.41 21.26
N ALA A 479 10.38 19.73 22.37
CA ALA A 479 11.01 20.01 23.66
C ALA A 479 12.43 19.42 23.68
N GLU A 480 13.40 20.16 24.21
CA GLU A 480 14.76 19.69 24.40
C GLU A 480 14.87 18.55 25.43
#